data_f78af7212573f8e117f7ac1776a75a11
#
_entry.id   f78af7212573f8e117f7ac1776a75a11
#
_cell.length_a   1.000
_cell.length_b   1.000
_cell.length_c   1.000
_cell.angle_alpha   90.00
_cell.angle_beta   90.00
_cell.angle_gamma   90.00
#
_symmetry.space_group_name_H-M   'P 1'
#
loop_
_entity.id
_entity.type
_entity.pdbx_description
1 polymer ?
#
loop_
_entity_poly.entity_id
_entity_poly.type
_entity_poly.pdbx_seq_one_letter_code
_entity_poly.pdbx_strand_id
1 'polypeptide(L)'
;MDSVRKLALGMSLAALVCAPAASAKVTVRFQRMPGFHSPGTPAKYDKVGVIKTGPPRAKNVLVLNPGTSASAAYFEPLAKDIVTRAKGWQVWSVERRENLLEDQSMLDKAKEGKATGKQLFDYYLGWITDKSVTKHFQFIPDASVQYAKQWGMNTEINDLRRVVLAAEKLGGHVVVGGHSLGGSIVTAYATWDFHGQPGAKGLSGLVYDDGASNPVPDTVTQAQQALQSLQQQSSPWLTFGGIQAPFAGLFQAAGSTGALIDPNSPSLGQSFPLLPANLKPPVPVTNLAQFGYALDVKTSPPALIAAQAHLGQLAATGSPRGWDSKGALTPIKRYAEMFSGTGLKGLDGTAWYHPMRLTIDSGAVAQGNVNPAQTVLDVHATMGHKLPRNLRIYAFGAALGGARVPAAAVQLAKQSHVPRRNLTLVNRQSTYAHNDPAGASPRKNLFLKKLMPFLRGIAAKR
;
A
#
# COMPACT_ATOMS: atom_id res chain seq x y z
N MET A 1 -81.13 -29.38 26.38
CA MET A 1 -81.33 -28.41 25.34
C MET A 1 -80.07 -27.61 25.24
N ASP A 2 -79.31 -28.04 24.46
CA ASP A 2 -78.17 -27.75 23.62
C ASP A 2 -77.22 -26.62 24.02
N SER A 3 -76.08 -27.06 24.58
CA SER A 3 -74.92 -26.25 24.82
C SER A 3 -73.93 -26.37 23.61
N VAL A 4 -73.72 -25.29 22.88
CA VAL A 4 -72.74 -25.21 21.82
C VAL A 4 -71.40 -24.74 22.44
N ARG A 5 -70.42 -25.67 22.48
CA ARG A 5 -69.02 -25.37 22.82
C ARG A 5 -68.33 -24.69 21.62
N LYS A 6 -67.87 -23.45 21.82
CA LYS A 6 -66.92 -22.77 20.87
C LYS A 6 -65.51 -23.17 21.23
N LEU A 7 -64.85 -23.88 20.32
CA LEU A 7 -63.41 -24.13 20.34
C LEU A 7 -62.71 -22.87 19.80
N ALA A 8 -61.89 -22.21 20.64
CA ALA A 8 -61.00 -21.15 20.20
C ALA A 8 -59.64 -21.77 19.88
N LEU A 9 -59.29 -21.76 18.58
CA LEU A 9 -57.96 -22.15 18.11
C LEU A 9 -57.01 -20.95 18.29
N GLY A 10 -56.12 -21.02 19.26
CA GLY A 10 -55.04 -20.07 19.49
C GLY A 10 -53.91 -20.35 18.53
N MET A 11 -53.75 -19.50 17.47
CA MET A 11 -52.54 -19.48 16.65
C MET A 11 -51.45 -18.71 17.39
N SER A 12 -50.46 -19.43 17.95
CA SER A 12 -49.22 -18.82 18.43
C SER A 12 -48.33 -18.49 17.26
N LEU A 13 -48.22 -17.20 16.91
CA LEU A 13 -47.22 -16.69 15.94
C LEU A 13 -45.85 -16.70 16.65
N ALA A 14 -45.03 -17.70 16.37
CA ALA A 14 -43.63 -17.69 16.77
C ALA A 14 -42.88 -16.67 15.89
N ALA A 15 -42.63 -15.48 16.43
CA ALA A 15 -41.73 -14.51 15.78
C ALA A 15 -40.31 -15.05 15.82
N LEU A 16 -39.81 -15.52 14.67
CA LEU A 16 -38.37 -15.79 14.49
C LEU A 16 -37.62 -14.45 14.58
N VAL A 17 -37.09 -14.15 15.74
CA VAL A 17 -36.09 -13.09 15.91
C VAL A 17 -34.81 -13.56 15.22
N CYS A 18 -34.61 -13.17 13.98
CA CYS A 18 -33.31 -13.28 13.33
C CYS A 18 -32.33 -12.37 14.07
N ALA A 19 -31.59 -12.93 15.01
CA ALA A 19 -30.43 -12.26 15.58
C ALA A 19 -29.49 -11.89 14.43
N PRO A 20 -28.98 -10.63 14.36
CA PRO A 20 -28.00 -10.26 13.35
C PRO A 20 -26.77 -11.17 13.55
N ALA A 21 -26.44 -11.93 12.50
CA ALA A 21 -25.24 -12.75 12.50
C ALA A 21 -24.03 -11.84 12.83
N ALA A 22 -23.40 -12.07 13.96
CA ALA A 22 -22.18 -11.36 14.36
C ALA A 22 -21.18 -11.50 13.20
N SER A 23 -20.80 -10.38 12.60
CA SER A 23 -19.81 -10.37 11.53
C SER A 23 -18.54 -11.01 12.05
N ALA A 24 -18.19 -12.19 11.55
CA ALA A 24 -17.01 -12.89 11.96
C ALA A 24 -15.78 -11.97 11.76
N LYS A 25 -15.02 -11.77 12.84
CA LYS A 25 -13.82 -10.92 12.82
C LYS A 25 -12.86 -11.42 11.73
N VAL A 26 -12.48 -10.54 10.81
CA VAL A 26 -11.52 -10.87 9.74
C VAL A 26 -10.17 -11.24 10.38
N THR A 27 -9.65 -12.40 10.04
CA THR A 27 -8.33 -12.84 10.52
C THR A 27 -7.24 -12.06 9.80
N VAL A 28 -6.32 -11.48 10.56
CA VAL A 28 -5.12 -10.79 10.06
C VAL A 28 -3.91 -11.37 10.77
N ARG A 29 -2.89 -11.77 10.02
CA ARG A 29 -1.66 -12.38 10.55
C ARG A 29 -0.47 -11.87 9.78
N PHE A 30 0.58 -11.47 10.49
CA PHE A 30 1.87 -11.14 9.90
C PHE A 30 2.82 -12.33 9.99
N GLN A 31 3.57 -12.57 8.93
CA GLN A 31 4.58 -13.63 8.86
C GLN A 31 5.78 -13.13 8.06
N ARG A 32 6.99 -13.41 8.54
CA ARG A 32 8.22 -13.28 7.75
C ARG A 32 8.62 -14.64 7.19
N MET A 33 9.18 -14.64 6.00
CA MET A 33 9.70 -15.83 5.32
C MET A 33 11.11 -15.52 4.81
N PRO A 34 11.93 -16.58 4.54
CA PRO A 34 13.24 -16.39 3.92
C PRO A 34 13.12 -15.62 2.61
N GLY A 35 13.87 -14.53 2.49
CA GLY A 35 13.96 -13.69 1.32
C GLY A 35 15.10 -14.11 0.38
N PHE A 36 15.28 -13.36 -0.68
CA PHE A 36 16.41 -13.48 -1.60
C PHE A 36 17.69 -12.97 -0.91
N HIS A 37 18.81 -13.65 -1.13
CA HIS A 37 20.10 -13.13 -0.67
C HIS A 37 20.59 -12.03 -1.61
N SER A 38 20.53 -10.78 -1.15
CA SER A 38 21.02 -9.64 -1.89
C SER A 38 22.51 -9.42 -1.57
N PRO A 39 23.39 -9.22 -2.56
CA PRO A 39 24.82 -9.10 -2.36
C PRO A 39 25.19 -8.07 -1.28
N GLY A 40 26.10 -8.46 -0.38
CA GLY A 40 26.59 -7.62 0.71
C GLY A 40 25.59 -7.38 1.85
N THR A 41 24.34 -7.85 1.71
CA THR A 41 23.31 -7.72 2.74
C THR A 41 23.56 -8.73 3.88
N PRO A 42 23.55 -8.28 5.16
CA PRO A 42 23.59 -9.20 6.28
C PRO A 42 22.39 -10.16 6.26
N ALA A 43 22.63 -11.46 6.47
CA ALA A 43 21.61 -12.51 6.35
C ALA A 43 20.33 -12.29 7.20
N LYS A 44 20.44 -11.53 8.29
CA LYS A 44 19.29 -11.16 9.12
C LYS A 44 18.23 -10.33 8.37
N TYR A 45 18.63 -9.64 7.29
CA TYR A 45 17.75 -8.84 6.43
C TYR A 45 17.29 -9.57 5.16
N ASP A 46 17.76 -10.79 4.90
CA ASP A 46 17.29 -11.61 3.78
C ASP A 46 15.94 -12.24 4.12
N LYS A 47 14.96 -11.38 4.33
CA LYS A 47 13.59 -11.77 4.71
C LYS A 47 12.57 -10.88 3.99
N VAL A 48 11.47 -11.49 3.59
CA VAL A 48 10.27 -10.79 3.12
C VAL A 48 9.12 -11.05 4.09
N GLY A 49 8.36 -10.00 4.39
CA GLY A 49 7.18 -10.08 5.24
C GLY A 49 5.89 -10.20 4.42
N VAL A 50 4.84 -10.73 5.02
CA VAL A 50 3.50 -10.79 4.42
C VAL A 50 2.45 -10.62 5.50
N ILE A 51 1.55 -9.64 5.30
CA ILE A 51 0.30 -9.58 6.07
C ILE A 51 -0.73 -10.41 5.33
N LYS A 52 -1.18 -11.50 5.95
CA LYS A 52 -2.20 -12.40 5.43
C LYS A 52 -3.55 -12.05 6.03
N THR A 53 -4.44 -11.48 5.22
CA THR A 53 -5.79 -11.09 5.62
C THR A 53 -6.80 -12.06 5.02
N GLY A 54 -7.74 -12.54 5.84
CA GLY A 54 -8.84 -13.42 5.44
C GLY A 54 -8.76 -14.85 5.97
N PRO A 55 -9.69 -15.73 5.54
CA PRO A 55 -9.79 -17.08 6.07
C PRO A 55 -8.55 -17.93 5.73
N PRO A 56 -7.88 -18.55 6.71
CA PRO A 56 -6.64 -19.31 6.46
C PRO A 56 -6.80 -20.48 5.48
N ARG A 57 -8.02 -20.99 5.33
CA ARG A 57 -8.33 -22.11 4.43
C ARG A 57 -8.73 -21.68 3.02
N ALA A 58 -8.87 -20.36 2.77
CA ALA A 58 -9.14 -19.85 1.43
C ALA A 58 -7.93 -20.14 0.52
N LYS A 59 -8.18 -20.68 -0.68
CA LYS A 59 -7.12 -21.08 -1.59
C LYS A 59 -6.71 -20.01 -2.58
N ASN A 60 -7.64 -19.08 -2.91
CA ASN A 60 -7.35 -18.00 -3.83
C ASN A 60 -6.62 -16.87 -3.10
N VAL A 61 -5.59 -16.32 -3.71
CA VAL A 61 -4.75 -15.26 -3.11
C VAL A 61 -4.62 -14.07 -4.05
N LEU A 62 -4.92 -12.88 -3.53
CA LEU A 62 -4.51 -11.63 -4.13
C LEU A 62 -3.26 -11.14 -3.39
N VAL A 63 -2.12 -11.14 -4.05
CA VAL A 63 -0.84 -10.60 -3.54
C VAL A 63 -0.77 -9.14 -3.91
N LEU A 64 -0.61 -8.23 -2.93
CA LEU A 64 -0.55 -6.77 -3.15
C LEU A 64 0.84 -6.22 -2.80
N ASN A 65 1.41 -5.46 -3.73
CA ASN A 65 2.69 -4.78 -3.58
C ASN A 65 2.49 -3.29 -3.33
N PRO A 66 3.06 -2.72 -2.26
CA PRO A 66 2.92 -1.31 -1.94
C PRO A 66 3.74 -0.41 -2.87
N GLY A 67 3.40 0.87 -2.86
CA GLY A 67 4.07 1.92 -3.62
C GLY A 67 5.40 2.38 -3.02
N THR A 68 5.91 3.51 -3.52
CA THR A 68 7.10 4.19 -3.01
C THR A 68 6.88 4.59 -1.54
N SER A 69 7.82 4.25 -0.68
CA SER A 69 7.75 4.50 0.77
C SER A 69 6.45 4.06 1.45
N ALA A 70 5.77 3.05 0.90
CA ALA A 70 4.63 2.40 1.52
C ALA A 70 4.95 0.94 1.87
N SER A 71 4.27 0.39 2.87
CA SER A 71 4.44 -0.96 3.38
C SER A 71 3.18 -1.80 3.27
N ALA A 72 3.22 -3.05 3.74
CA ALA A 72 2.09 -3.97 3.68
C ALA A 72 0.85 -3.46 4.41
N ALA A 73 1.02 -2.77 5.54
CA ALA A 73 -0.09 -2.28 6.35
C ALA A 73 -0.95 -1.22 5.64
N TYR A 74 -0.38 -0.52 4.65
CA TYR A 74 -1.12 0.39 3.76
C TYR A 74 -2.40 -0.23 3.18
N PHE A 75 -2.35 -1.52 2.85
CA PHE A 75 -3.50 -2.22 2.26
C PHE A 75 -4.47 -2.81 3.28
N GLU A 76 -4.20 -2.76 4.58
CA GLU A 76 -4.98 -3.52 5.56
C GLU A 76 -6.49 -3.20 5.53
N PRO A 77 -6.94 -1.93 5.47
CA PRO A 77 -8.36 -1.63 5.36
C PRO A 77 -8.99 -2.14 4.06
N LEU A 78 -8.29 -2.00 2.92
CA LEU A 78 -8.74 -2.53 1.62
C LEU A 78 -8.79 -4.07 1.63
N ALA A 79 -7.79 -4.72 2.20
CA ALA A 79 -7.71 -6.17 2.29
C ALA A 79 -8.90 -6.75 3.08
N LYS A 80 -9.24 -6.14 4.22
CA LYS A 80 -10.45 -6.50 5.00
C LYS A 80 -11.72 -6.37 4.17
N ASP A 81 -11.86 -5.31 3.39
CA ASP A 81 -13.01 -5.10 2.51
C ASP A 81 -13.09 -6.15 1.40
N ILE A 82 -11.96 -6.51 0.79
CA ILE A 82 -11.90 -7.52 -0.26
C ILE A 82 -12.35 -8.87 0.27
N VAL A 83 -11.76 -9.36 1.36
CA VAL A 83 -12.06 -10.71 1.88
C VAL A 83 -13.46 -10.83 2.45
N THR A 84 -14.05 -9.74 2.91
CA THR A 84 -15.45 -9.71 3.35
C THR A 84 -16.41 -9.90 2.17
N ARG A 85 -16.04 -9.44 0.96
CA ARG A 85 -16.89 -9.43 -0.24
C ARG A 85 -16.54 -10.52 -1.25
N ALA A 86 -15.31 -11.01 -1.25
CA ALA A 86 -14.81 -12.06 -2.12
C ALA A 86 -14.60 -13.36 -1.33
N LYS A 87 -15.67 -14.14 -1.15
CA LYS A 87 -15.58 -15.43 -0.45
C LYS A 87 -14.55 -16.35 -1.14
N GLY A 88 -13.76 -17.06 -0.35
CA GLY A 88 -12.72 -17.97 -0.85
C GLY A 88 -11.40 -17.29 -1.25
N TRP A 89 -11.26 -15.99 -0.99
CA TRP A 89 -10.04 -15.23 -1.20
C TRP A 89 -9.34 -14.85 0.11
N GLN A 90 -8.02 -14.81 0.05
CA GLN A 90 -7.14 -14.12 0.99
C GLN A 90 -6.48 -12.94 0.26
N VAL A 91 -6.09 -11.93 1.00
CA VAL A 91 -5.18 -10.89 0.53
C VAL A 91 -3.87 -11.01 1.28
N TRP A 92 -2.76 -11.07 0.54
CA TRP A 92 -1.40 -11.13 1.04
C TRP A 92 -0.69 -9.84 0.67
N SER A 93 -0.57 -8.91 1.61
CA SER A 93 0.15 -7.64 1.39
C SER A 93 1.63 -7.85 1.69
N VAL A 94 2.49 -7.52 0.72
CA VAL A 94 3.94 -7.74 0.82
C VAL A 94 4.58 -6.66 1.67
N GLU A 95 5.39 -7.09 2.64
CA GLU A 95 6.22 -6.24 3.48
C GLU A 95 7.66 -6.38 3.06
N ARG A 96 8.22 -5.30 2.52
CA ARG A 96 9.60 -5.29 2.06
C ARG A 96 10.59 -5.36 3.21
N ARG A 97 11.82 -5.76 2.90
CA ARG A 97 12.88 -6.01 3.88
C ARG A 97 13.33 -4.76 4.64
N GLU A 98 13.13 -3.57 4.08
CA GLU A 98 13.51 -2.31 4.74
C GLU A 98 12.77 -2.06 6.05
N ASN A 99 11.59 -2.63 6.28
CA ASN A 99 10.90 -2.58 7.57
C ASN A 99 11.74 -3.18 8.73
N LEU A 100 12.68 -4.08 8.41
CA LEU A 100 13.59 -4.64 9.42
C LEU A 100 14.58 -3.61 9.99
N LEU A 101 14.69 -2.45 9.37
CA LEU A 101 15.53 -1.33 9.80
C LEU A 101 14.76 -0.33 10.70
N GLU A 102 13.45 -0.46 10.81
CA GLU A 102 12.59 0.51 11.46
C GLU A 102 12.46 0.26 12.97
N ASP A 103 12.51 1.32 13.74
CA ASP A 103 12.18 1.27 15.17
C ASP A 103 10.69 1.52 15.39
N GLN A 104 9.92 0.47 15.45
CA GLN A 104 8.47 0.50 15.68
C GLN A 104 8.09 0.60 17.17
N SER A 105 9.07 0.69 18.08
CA SER A 105 8.85 0.47 19.53
C SER A 105 7.85 1.46 20.16
N MET A 106 7.95 2.74 19.81
CA MET A 106 7.04 3.77 20.37
C MET A 106 5.70 3.81 19.61
N LEU A 107 5.69 3.53 18.29
CA LEU A 107 4.45 3.35 17.54
C LEU A 107 3.63 2.20 18.12
N ASP A 108 4.25 1.07 18.43
CA ASP A 108 3.56 -0.06 19.04
C ASP A 108 2.99 0.28 20.42
N LYS A 109 3.77 0.95 21.28
CA LYS A 109 3.28 1.43 22.59
C LYS A 109 2.08 2.36 22.44
N ALA A 110 2.13 3.27 21.47
CA ALA A 110 1.05 4.21 21.21
C ALA A 110 -0.23 3.49 20.70
N LYS A 111 -0.08 2.57 19.76
CA LYS A 111 -1.19 1.72 19.24
C LYS A 111 -1.81 0.82 20.31
N GLU A 112 -1.02 0.40 21.31
CA GLU A 112 -1.45 -0.39 22.46
C GLU A 112 -2.04 0.47 23.61
N GLY A 113 -2.10 1.81 23.46
CA GLY A 113 -2.56 2.72 24.51
C GLY A 113 -1.57 2.89 25.69
N LYS A 114 -0.30 2.51 25.49
CA LYS A 114 0.78 2.57 26.50
C LYS A 114 1.66 3.81 26.35
N ALA A 115 1.38 4.66 25.37
CA ALA A 115 2.04 5.95 25.18
C ALA A 115 1.02 6.99 24.68
N THR A 116 1.21 8.25 25.13
CA THR A 116 0.39 9.39 24.71
C THR A 116 0.86 9.93 23.35
N GLY A 117 0.03 10.77 22.69
CA GLY A 117 0.40 11.47 21.45
C GLY A 117 1.67 12.32 21.63
N LYS A 118 1.81 13.00 22.80
CA LYS A 118 3.03 13.77 23.11
C LYS A 118 4.26 12.89 23.25
N GLN A 119 4.18 11.75 23.96
CA GLN A 119 5.31 10.81 24.08
C GLN A 119 5.72 10.23 22.75
N LEU A 120 4.75 9.89 21.86
CA LEU A 120 5.00 9.46 20.50
C LEU A 120 5.74 10.54 19.71
N PHE A 121 5.23 11.76 19.74
CA PHE A 121 5.83 12.89 19.04
C PHE A 121 7.25 13.20 19.54
N ASP A 122 7.43 13.30 20.86
CA ASP A 122 8.74 13.60 21.47
C ASP A 122 9.77 12.55 21.08
N TYR A 123 9.39 11.26 21.13
CA TYR A 123 10.30 10.16 20.81
C TYR A 123 10.80 10.18 19.36
N TYR A 124 9.95 10.45 18.40
CA TYR A 124 10.34 10.40 16.99
C TYR A 124 10.77 11.74 16.40
N LEU A 125 10.19 12.86 16.85
CA LEU A 125 10.33 14.15 16.19
C LEU A 125 10.71 15.28 17.15
N GLY A 126 10.09 15.35 18.33
CA GLY A 126 10.23 16.48 19.26
C GLY A 126 11.66 16.72 19.73
N TRP A 127 12.43 15.64 19.94
CA TRP A 127 13.84 15.70 20.36
C TRP A 127 14.75 16.48 19.40
N ILE A 128 14.37 16.61 18.14
CA ILE A 128 15.15 17.35 17.13
C ILE A 128 15.26 18.82 17.54
N THR A 129 14.21 19.37 18.14
CA THR A 129 14.13 20.78 18.55
C THR A 129 14.12 20.97 20.07
N ASP A 130 13.78 19.95 20.85
CA ASP A 130 13.76 19.97 22.32
C ASP A 130 14.85 19.03 22.88
N LYS A 131 15.96 19.64 23.36
CA LYS A 131 17.10 18.91 23.92
C LYS A 131 16.83 18.29 25.30
N SER A 132 15.71 18.59 25.93
CA SER A 132 15.30 17.95 27.19
C SER A 132 14.80 16.52 26.97
N VAL A 133 14.43 16.15 25.72
CA VAL A 133 14.02 14.79 25.33
C VAL A 133 15.27 13.92 25.16
N THR A 134 15.69 13.23 26.21
CA THR A 134 16.91 12.40 26.22
C THR A 134 16.71 10.97 25.73
N LYS A 135 15.48 10.44 25.80
CA LYS A 135 15.13 9.10 25.30
C LYS A 135 14.34 9.23 24.00
N HIS A 136 15.00 9.01 22.88
CA HIS A 136 14.41 9.22 21.57
C HIS A 136 14.95 8.22 20.52
N PHE A 137 14.27 8.17 19.40
CA PHE A 137 14.67 7.46 18.20
C PHE A 137 16.01 7.98 17.66
N GLN A 138 16.76 7.08 17.04
CA GLN A 138 17.96 7.43 16.31
C GLN A 138 17.92 6.81 14.91
N PHE A 139 18.19 7.63 13.90
CA PHE A 139 18.37 7.13 12.55
C PHE A 139 19.57 6.20 12.46
N ILE A 140 19.43 5.14 11.66
CA ILE A 140 20.57 4.26 11.34
C ILE A 140 21.58 5.07 10.52
N PRO A 141 22.87 5.10 10.92
CA PRO A 141 23.88 5.78 10.13
C PRO A 141 23.97 5.19 8.71
N ASP A 142 23.90 6.03 7.68
CA ASP A 142 23.95 5.62 6.28
C ASP A 142 25.17 4.76 5.96
N ALA A 143 26.32 5.03 6.59
CA ALA A 143 27.54 4.24 6.42
C ALA A 143 27.40 2.76 6.83
N SER A 144 26.48 2.44 7.76
CA SER A 144 26.25 1.07 8.23
C SER A 144 25.28 0.27 7.36
N VAL A 145 24.65 0.90 6.39
CA VAL A 145 23.59 0.30 5.53
C VAL A 145 23.85 0.45 4.04
N GLN A 146 25.12 0.62 3.63
CA GLN A 146 25.50 0.78 2.23
C GLN A 146 25.07 -0.40 1.33
N TYR A 147 24.90 -1.59 1.90
CA TYR A 147 24.35 -2.75 1.19
C TYR A 147 22.94 -2.50 0.63
N ALA A 148 22.17 -1.57 1.18
CA ALA A 148 20.85 -1.22 0.67
C ALA A 148 20.88 -0.56 -0.71
N LYS A 149 22.04 -0.11 -1.20
CA LYS A 149 22.27 0.27 -2.61
C LYS A 149 22.09 -0.90 -3.58
N GLN A 150 22.03 -2.15 -3.07
CA GLN A 150 21.70 -3.35 -3.85
C GLN A 150 20.22 -3.77 -3.75
N TRP A 151 19.43 -3.11 -2.91
CA TRP A 151 18.00 -3.42 -2.76
C TRP A 151 17.17 -2.76 -3.89
N GLY A 152 17.37 -3.28 -5.09
CA GLY A 152 16.70 -2.85 -6.30
C GLY A 152 15.62 -3.83 -6.76
N MET A 153 15.23 -3.72 -8.03
CA MET A 153 14.17 -4.52 -8.62
C MET A 153 14.49 -6.01 -8.59
N ASN A 154 15.75 -6.41 -8.80
CA ASN A 154 16.16 -7.82 -8.73
C ASN A 154 15.88 -8.41 -7.34
N THR A 155 16.26 -7.70 -6.28
CA THR A 155 15.97 -8.12 -4.90
C THR A 155 14.48 -8.21 -4.64
N GLU A 156 13.72 -7.17 -5.01
CA GLU A 156 12.28 -7.09 -4.79
C GLU A 156 11.52 -8.21 -5.53
N ILE A 157 11.84 -8.46 -6.80
CA ILE A 157 11.16 -9.48 -7.60
C ILE A 157 11.46 -10.89 -7.10
N ASN A 158 12.68 -11.16 -6.65
CA ASN A 158 13.02 -12.46 -6.10
C ASN A 158 12.42 -12.68 -4.70
N ASP A 159 12.26 -11.64 -3.88
CA ASP A 159 11.46 -11.70 -2.65
C ASP A 159 9.99 -11.97 -2.96
N LEU A 160 9.40 -11.22 -3.89
CA LEU A 160 8.01 -11.41 -4.33
C LEU A 160 7.79 -12.82 -4.92
N ARG A 161 8.78 -13.39 -5.64
CA ARG A 161 8.69 -14.75 -6.18
C ARG A 161 8.46 -15.78 -5.07
N ARG A 162 9.12 -15.62 -3.93
CA ARG A 162 8.93 -16.52 -2.78
C ARG A 162 7.51 -16.43 -2.21
N VAL A 163 6.96 -15.21 -2.14
CA VAL A 163 5.57 -14.98 -1.71
C VAL A 163 4.57 -15.62 -2.68
N VAL A 164 4.75 -15.39 -3.98
CA VAL A 164 3.86 -15.95 -5.02
C VAL A 164 3.91 -17.48 -5.04
N LEU A 165 5.10 -18.08 -5.00
CA LEU A 165 5.23 -19.53 -4.93
C LEU A 165 4.57 -20.12 -3.66
N ALA A 166 4.64 -19.41 -2.53
CA ALA A 166 3.94 -19.83 -1.32
C ALA A 166 2.41 -19.73 -1.47
N ALA A 167 1.91 -18.73 -2.21
CA ALA A 167 0.49 -18.59 -2.52
C ALA A 167 0.01 -19.69 -3.51
N GLU A 168 0.78 -20.01 -4.53
CA GLU A 168 0.49 -21.08 -5.50
C GLU A 168 0.36 -22.46 -4.83
N LYS A 169 1.15 -22.74 -3.79
CA LYS A 169 1.06 -24.00 -3.01
C LYS A 169 -0.29 -24.22 -2.32
N LEU A 170 -1.13 -23.17 -2.19
CA LEU A 170 -2.51 -23.35 -1.68
C LEU A 170 -3.44 -24.01 -2.71
N GLY A 171 -3.03 -24.14 -3.96
CA GLY A 171 -3.75 -24.84 -5.03
C GLY A 171 -5.00 -24.09 -5.50
N GLY A 172 -5.05 -22.78 -5.34
CA GLY A 172 -6.10 -21.91 -5.90
C GLY A 172 -5.56 -20.92 -6.91
N HIS A 173 -6.34 -19.90 -7.21
CA HIS A 173 -5.95 -18.82 -8.11
C HIS A 173 -5.04 -17.83 -7.41
N VAL A 174 -3.96 -17.42 -8.09
CA VAL A 174 -3.08 -16.35 -7.64
C VAL A 174 -3.20 -15.15 -8.57
N VAL A 175 -3.44 -13.98 -7.98
CA VAL A 175 -3.47 -12.68 -8.64
C VAL A 175 -2.39 -11.81 -7.99
N VAL A 176 -1.58 -11.13 -8.79
CA VAL A 176 -0.57 -10.18 -8.30
C VAL A 176 -1.04 -8.77 -8.62
N GLY A 177 -1.05 -7.91 -7.63
CA GLY A 177 -1.46 -6.52 -7.76
C GLY A 177 -0.50 -5.56 -7.08
N GLY A 178 -0.63 -4.26 -7.40
CA GLY A 178 0.19 -3.23 -6.78
C GLY A 178 -0.34 -1.83 -6.99
N HIS A 179 -0.04 -0.97 -6.02
CA HIS A 179 -0.38 0.45 -6.02
C HIS A 179 0.87 1.28 -6.36
N SER A 180 0.72 2.32 -7.18
CA SER A 180 1.81 3.25 -7.49
C SER A 180 3.05 2.53 -8.08
N LEU A 181 4.25 2.68 -7.49
CA LEU A 181 5.45 1.89 -7.84
C LEU A 181 5.17 0.38 -7.82
N GLY A 182 4.27 -0.08 -6.93
CA GLY A 182 3.81 -1.47 -6.92
C GLY A 182 3.23 -1.94 -8.27
N GLY A 183 2.67 -1.05 -9.08
CA GLY A 183 2.25 -1.37 -10.45
C GLY A 183 3.43 -1.64 -11.40
N SER A 184 4.55 -0.93 -11.25
CA SER A 184 5.80 -1.25 -11.96
C SER A 184 6.37 -2.59 -11.50
N ILE A 185 6.31 -2.89 -10.19
CA ILE A 185 6.71 -4.18 -9.61
C ILE A 185 5.83 -5.31 -10.17
N VAL A 186 4.51 -5.11 -10.29
CA VAL A 186 3.60 -6.09 -10.93
C VAL A 186 4.00 -6.37 -12.37
N THR A 187 4.32 -5.32 -13.15
CA THR A 187 4.79 -5.49 -14.52
C THR A 187 6.12 -6.21 -14.55
N ALA A 188 7.09 -5.78 -13.73
CA ALA A 188 8.40 -6.40 -13.63
C ALA A 188 8.27 -7.89 -13.29
N TYR A 189 7.50 -8.24 -12.26
CA TYR A 189 7.27 -9.63 -11.87
C TYR A 189 6.64 -10.45 -12.98
N ALA A 190 5.55 -9.95 -13.58
CA ALA A 190 4.83 -10.67 -14.61
C ALA A 190 5.68 -10.99 -15.85
N THR A 191 6.61 -10.07 -16.17
CA THR A 191 7.48 -10.16 -17.35
C THR A 191 8.92 -10.57 -17.01
N TRP A 192 9.22 -10.89 -15.74
CA TRP A 192 10.54 -11.33 -15.32
C TRP A 192 10.90 -12.67 -15.94
N ASP A 193 12.12 -12.78 -16.42
CA ASP A 193 12.65 -14.05 -16.93
C ASP A 193 13.12 -14.93 -15.77
N PHE A 194 12.29 -15.87 -15.36
CA PHE A 194 12.65 -16.93 -14.45
C PHE A 194 13.07 -18.19 -15.26
N HIS A 195 14.30 -18.21 -15.73
CA HIS A 195 14.89 -19.34 -16.48
C HIS A 195 14.06 -19.70 -17.73
N GLY A 196 13.80 -18.73 -18.59
CA GLY A 196 13.05 -18.89 -19.84
C GLY A 196 11.53 -18.87 -19.68
N GLN A 197 11.01 -18.65 -18.47
CA GLN A 197 9.58 -18.58 -18.18
C GLN A 197 9.19 -17.23 -17.61
N PRO A 198 8.10 -16.59 -18.08
CA PRO A 198 7.61 -15.35 -17.50
C PRO A 198 7.08 -15.57 -16.09
N GLY A 199 7.30 -14.60 -15.20
CA GLY A 199 6.75 -14.64 -13.85
C GLY A 199 5.21 -14.72 -13.81
N ALA A 200 4.54 -14.32 -14.89
CA ALA A 200 3.10 -14.49 -15.04
C ALA A 200 2.65 -15.94 -15.26
N LYS A 201 3.57 -16.90 -15.50
CA LYS A 201 3.23 -18.31 -15.59
C LYS A 201 2.66 -18.79 -14.27
N GLY A 202 1.47 -19.37 -14.29
CA GLY A 202 0.73 -19.79 -13.08
C GLY A 202 -0.20 -18.73 -12.49
N LEU A 203 -0.05 -17.46 -12.85
CA LEU A 203 -0.96 -16.41 -12.40
C LEU A 203 -2.30 -16.45 -13.14
N SER A 204 -3.37 -16.16 -12.41
CA SER A 204 -4.73 -16.00 -12.96
C SER A 204 -5.05 -14.55 -13.33
N GLY A 205 -4.31 -13.57 -12.81
CA GLY A 205 -4.53 -12.17 -13.14
C GLY A 205 -3.51 -11.20 -12.56
N LEU A 206 -3.57 -9.95 -13.07
CA LEU A 206 -2.82 -8.79 -12.61
C LEU A 206 -3.79 -7.69 -12.21
N VAL A 207 -3.42 -6.90 -11.19
CA VAL A 207 -4.17 -5.74 -10.71
C VAL A 207 -3.25 -4.53 -10.64
N TYR A 208 -3.62 -3.47 -11.35
CA TYR A 208 -2.93 -2.19 -11.36
C TYR A 208 -3.79 -1.16 -10.65
N ASP A 209 -3.28 -0.59 -9.57
CA ASP A 209 -3.92 0.44 -8.77
C ASP A 209 -3.10 1.73 -8.84
N ASP A 210 -3.53 2.61 -9.69
CA ASP A 210 -2.91 3.93 -10.00
C ASP A 210 -1.39 3.88 -10.17
N GLY A 211 -0.89 2.79 -10.76
CA GLY A 211 0.53 2.57 -11.04
C GLY A 211 0.72 1.56 -12.16
N ALA A 212 1.74 1.78 -12.97
CA ALA A 212 2.18 0.89 -14.03
C ALA A 212 3.60 1.28 -14.46
N SER A 213 4.30 0.39 -15.17
CA SER A 213 5.59 0.73 -15.77
C SER A 213 5.43 1.72 -16.93
N ASN A 214 6.47 2.49 -17.19
CA ASN A 214 6.54 3.37 -18.36
C ASN A 214 6.64 2.54 -19.65
N PRO A 215 6.13 3.06 -20.78
CA PRO A 215 6.30 2.41 -22.09
C PRO A 215 7.70 2.62 -22.66
N VAL A 216 8.37 3.72 -22.29
CA VAL A 216 9.71 4.08 -22.75
C VAL A 216 10.69 3.81 -21.62
N PRO A 217 11.73 2.99 -21.86
CA PRO A 217 12.77 2.74 -20.86
C PRO A 217 13.72 3.93 -20.73
N ASP A 218 14.44 3.98 -19.65
CA ASP A 218 15.62 4.83 -19.55
C ASP A 218 16.66 4.41 -20.59
N THR A 219 17.44 5.39 -21.07
CA THR A 219 18.59 5.11 -21.93
C THR A 219 19.73 4.48 -21.10
N VAL A 220 20.68 3.83 -21.78
CA VAL A 220 21.90 3.31 -21.15
C VAL A 220 22.63 4.41 -20.37
N THR A 221 22.76 5.59 -20.97
CA THR A 221 23.42 6.73 -20.32
C THR A 221 22.70 7.18 -19.05
N GLN A 222 21.36 7.28 -19.09
CA GLN A 222 20.57 7.62 -17.89
C GLN A 222 20.74 6.56 -16.78
N ALA A 223 20.66 5.28 -17.14
CA ALA A 223 20.84 4.17 -16.20
C ALA A 223 22.24 4.18 -15.55
N GLN A 224 23.30 4.38 -16.36
CA GLN A 224 24.68 4.48 -15.88
C GLN A 224 24.87 5.69 -14.95
N GLN A 225 24.38 6.85 -15.34
CA GLN A 225 24.48 8.06 -14.53
C GLN A 225 23.74 7.92 -13.20
N ALA A 226 22.53 7.32 -13.20
CA ALA A 226 21.75 7.09 -12.00
C ALA A 226 22.46 6.13 -11.02
N LEU A 227 23.05 5.03 -11.54
CA LEU A 227 23.85 4.10 -10.71
C LEU A 227 25.11 4.78 -10.18
N GLN A 228 25.84 5.52 -11.02
CA GLN A 228 27.03 6.24 -10.59
C GLN A 228 26.69 7.27 -9.50
N SER A 229 25.62 8.03 -9.68
CA SER A 229 25.12 8.98 -8.68
C SER A 229 24.80 8.27 -7.37
N LEU A 230 24.07 7.14 -7.40
CA LEU A 230 23.78 6.33 -6.22
C LEU A 230 25.05 5.84 -5.51
N GLN A 231 26.05 5.38 -6.27
CA GLN A 231 27.31 4.91 -5.67
C GLN A 231 28.09 6.03 -4.98
N GLN A 232 28.06 7.24 -5.53
CA GLN A 232 28.75 8.41 -4.99
C GLN A 232 28.02 9.03 -3.78
N GLN A 233 26.72 8.83 -3.64
CA GLN A 233 25.96 9.33 -2.50
C GLN A 233 26.33 8.58 -1.21
N SER A 234 26.35 9.29 -0.08
CA SER A 234 26.50 8.68 1.24
C SER A 234 25.28 7.85 1.64
N SER A 235 24.07 8.30 1.25
CA SER A 235 22.82 7.67 1.61
C SER A 235 22.31 6.70 0.52
N PRO A 236 21.83 5.49 0.86
CA PRO A 236 21.17 4.60 -0.08
C PRO A 236 19.68 4.93 -0.29
N TRP A 237 19.13 5.91 0.45
CA TRP A 237 17.71 6.17 0.51
C TRP A 237 17.22 7.19 -0.52
N LEU A 238 15.99 6.99 -0.99
CA LEU A 238 15.29 7.94 -1.84
C LEU A 238 15.12 9.30 -1.12
N THR A 239 15.13 10.39 -1.90
CA THR A 239 14.83 11.75 -1.41
C THR A 239 13.58 12.31 -2.07
N PHE A 240 12.76 13.00 -1.29
CA PHE A 240 11.56 13.72 -1.74
C PHE A 240 11.81 15.23 -1.60
N GLY A 241 12.19 15.90 -2.69
CA GLY A 241 12.49 17.34 -2.63
C GLY A 241 13.57 17.71 -1.61
N GLY A 242 14.60 16.88 -1.46
CA GLY A 242 15.69 17.06 -0.50
C GLY A 242 15.45 16.42 0.88
N ILE A 243 14.25 15.91 1.17
CA ILE A 243 13.93 15.20 2.41
C ILE A 243 14.16 13.71 2.18
N GLN A 244 15.04 13.09 2.95
CA GLN A 244 15.28 11.65 2.85
C GLN A 244 14.06 10.82 3.24
N ALA A 245 13.87 9.68 2.57
CA ALA A 245 12.75 8.77 2.81
C ALA A 245 12.59 8.35 4.28
N PRO A 246 13.66 8.05 5.06
CA PRO A 246 13.51 7.72 6.46
C PRO A 246 12.80 8.79 7.28
N PHE A 247 13.11 10.06 7.02
CA PHE A 247 12.44 11.15 7.72
C PHE A 247 10.98 11.32 7.26
N ALA A 248 10.74 11.29 5.93
CA ALA A 248 9.40 11.43 5.38
C ALA A 248 8.46 10.30 5.84
N GLY A 249 8.94 9.04 5.81
CA GLY A 249 8.20 7.88 6.27
C GLY A 249 7.85 7.93 7.75
N LEU A 250 8.86 8.24 8.59
CA LEU A 250 8.69 8.41 10.02
C LEU A 250 7.66 9.51 10.35
N PHE A 251 7.75 10.64 9.64
CA PHE A 251 6.81 11.75 9.81
C PHE A 251 5.36 11.33 9.52
N GLN A 252 5.16 10.57 8.46
CA GLN A 252 3.84 10.02 8.08
C GLN A 252 3.34 9.00 9.12
N ALA A 253 4.20 8.08 9.56
CA ALA A 253 3.85 7.05 10.56
C ALA A 253 3.47 7.67 11.92
N ALA A 254 4.30 8.60 12.43
CA ALA A 254 4.04 9.29 13.68
C ALA A 254 2.80 10.20 13.59
N GLY A 255 2.65 10.94 12.49
CA GLY A 255 1.51 11.81 12.24
C GLY A 255 0.18 11.05 12.16
N SER A 256 0.13 9.95 11.41
CA SER A 256 -1.07 9.11 11.29
C SER A 256 -1.44 8.43 12.60
N THR A 257 -0.45 7.92 13.34
CA THR A 257 -0.67 7.31 14.65
C THR A 257 -1.16 8.34 15.66
N GLY A 258 -0.51 9.53 15.74
CA GLY A 258 -0.93 10.63 16.61
C GLY A 258 -2.36 11.10 16.30
N ALA A 259 -2.73 11.19 15.02
CA ALA A 259 -4.07 11.53 14.57
C ALA A 259 -5.15 10.53 15.01
N LEU A 260 -4.79 9.26 15.24
CA LEU A 260 -5.73 8.23 15.72
C LEU A 260 -5.83 8.15 17.23
N ILE A 261 -4.68 8.20 17.94
CA ILE A 261 -4.68 7.98 19.39
C ILE A 261 -5.02 9.25 20.19
N ASP A 262 -4.75 10.42 19.60
CA ASP A 262 -5.00 11.72 20.21
C ASP A 262 -5.56 12.74 19.21
N PRO A 263 -6.75 12.45 18.60
CA PRO A 263 -7.28 13.19 17.47
C PRO A 263 -7.68 14.64 17.79
N ASN A 264 -8.07 14.92 19.05
CA ASN A 264 -8.74 16.16 19.44
C ASN A 264 -7.82 17.17 20.14
N SER A 265 -6.65 16.76 20.59
CA SER A 265 -5.68 17.66 21.21
C SER A 265 -5.10 18.66 20.20
N PRO A 266 -4.63 19.84 20.65
CA PRO A 266 -3.92 20.79 19.80
C PRO A 266 -2.76 20.13 19.07
N SER A 267 -2.59 20.48 17.80
CA SER A 267 -1.61 19.81 16.93
C SER A 267 -0.17 20.07 17.38
N LEU A 268 0.54 19.01 17.71
CA LEU A 268 1.98 19.04 17.95
C LEU A 268 2.78 19.32 16.67
N GLY A 269 2.28 18.83 15.51
CA GLY A 269 2.91 19.06 14.21
C GLY A 269 2.84 20.53 13.77
N GLN A 270 1.75 21.25 14.11
CA GLN A 270 1.59 22.66 13.68
C GLN A 270 2.66 23.59 14.28
N SER A 271 3.07 23.34 15.52
CA SER A 271 4.14 24.09 16.18
C SER A 271 5.55 23.61 15.84
N PHE A 272 5.67 22.45 15.18
CA PHE A 272 6.97 21.86 14.85
C PHE A 272 7.68 22.66 13.76
N PRO A 273 8.90 23.21 14.02
CA PRO A 273 9.56 24.14 13.09
C PRO A 273 9.92 23.50 11.74
N LEU A 274 10.23 22.20 11.74
CA LEU A 274 10.64 21.48 10.52
C LEU A 274 9.47 21.02 9.64
N LEU A 275 8.22 21.16 10.09
CA LEU A 275 7.09 20.96 9.20
C LEU A 275 6.99 22.15 8.25
N PRO A 276 7.02 21.94 6.92
CA PRO A 276 6.90 23.00 5.93
C PRO A 276 5.66 23.87 6.14
N ALA A 277 5.81 25.18 5.95
CA ALA A 277 4.73 26.15 6.21
C ALA A 277 3.46 25.86 5.39
N ASN A 278 3.62 25.39 4.15
CA ASN A 278 2.50 25.05 3.26
C ASN A 278 1.74 23.76 3.67
N LEU A 279 2.23 23.04 4.68
CA LEU A 279 1.53 21.91 5.30
C LEU A 279 0.84 22.30 6.60
N LYS A 280 1.01 23.56 7.06
CA LYS A 280 0.41 24.08 8.31
C LYS A 280 -0.88 24.83 8.00
N PRO A 281 -2.00 24.48 8.67
CA PRO A 281 -3.21 25.28 8.59
C PRO A 281 -2.97 26.72 9.10
N PRO A 282 -3.68 27.73 8.54
CA PRO A 282 -3.53 29.13 8.95
C PRO A 282 -4.18 29.45 10.31
N VAL A 283 -4.81 28.47 10.95
CA VAL A 283 -5.50 28.59 12.24
C VAL A 283 -5.09 27.44 13.15
N PRO A 284 -5.20 27.59 14.49
CA PRO A 284 -4.94 26.49 15.42
C PRO A 284 -5.85 25.29 15.14
N VAL A 285 -5.28 24.09 15.04
CA VAL A 285 -6.00 22.86 14.68
C VAL A 285 -5.68 21.71 15.63
N THR A 286 -6.53 20.68 15.58
CA THR A 286 -6.28 19.42 16.28
C THR A 286 -5.28 18.54 15.52
N ASN A 287 -4.73 17.50 16.18
CA ASN A 287 -3.84 16.53 15.52
C ASN A 287 -4.48 15.89 14.28
N LEU A 288 -5.75 15.48 14.36
CA LEU A 288 -6.46 14.91 13.23
C LEU A 288 -6.64 15.91 12.08
N ALA A 289 -6.94 17.17 12.42
CA ALA A 289 -7.12 18.22 11.42
C ALA A 289 -5.80 18.63 10.75
N GLN A 290 -4.69 18.65 11.46
CA GLN A 290 -3.37 18.83 10.87
C GLN A 290 -3.03 17.73 9.87
N PHE A 291 -3.28 16.48 10.24
CA PHE A 291 -3.07 15.33 9.37
C PHE A 291 -3.92 15.43 8.09
N GLY A 292 -5.21 15.76 8.25
CA GLY A 292 -6.12 15.95 7.12
C GLY A 292 -5.69 17.09 6.20
N TYR A 293 -5.33 18.24 6.75
CA TYR A 293 -4.92 19.43 5.99
C TYR A 293 -3.66 19.16 5.14
N ALA A 294 -2.70 18.45 5.70
CA ALA A 294 -1.46 18.15 4.99
C ALA A 294 -1.67 17.21 3.78
N LEU A 295 -2.74 16.41 3.75
CA LEU A 295 -2.91 15.30 2.82
C LEU A 295 -4.21 15.35 1.99
N ASP A 296 -5.16 16.25 2.31
CA ASP A 296 -6.36 16.43 1.49
C ASP A 296 -6.04 17.13 0.17
N VAL A 297 -6.65 16.67 -0.91
CA VAL A 297 -6.44 17.20 -2.28
C VAL A 297 -6.66 18.71 -2.42
N LYS A 298 -7.44 19.34 -1.55
CA LYS A 298 -7.77 20.78 -1.62
C LYS A 298 -6.74 21.64 -0.91
N THR A 299 -5.99 21.08 0.05
CA THR A 299 -5.10 21.84 0.93
C THR A 299 -3.64 21.40 0.84
N SER A 300 -3.41 20.16 0.45
CA SER A 300 -2.06 19.60 0.23
C SER A 300 -1.37 20.23 -0.97
N PRO A 301 -0.07 20.52 -0.89
CA PRO A 301 0.70 20.99 -2.05
C PRO A 301 0.66 20.00 -3.21
N PRO A 302 0.66 20.47 -4.48
CA PRO A 302 0.69 19.59 -5.66
C PRO A 302 1.88 18.61 -5.69
N ALA A 303 3.01 18.99 -5.10
CA ALA A 303 4.19 18.14 -4.99
C ALA A 303 3.93 16.86 -4.17
N LEU A 304 2.90 16.84 -3.33
CA LEU A 304 2.50 15.69 -2.53
C LEU A 304 1.37 14.86 -3.16
N ILE A 305 1.13 14.98 -4.46
CA ILE A 305 0.07 14.24 -5.18
C ILE A 305 0.08 12.74 -4.87
N ALA A 306 1.26 12.15 -4.66
CA ALA A 306 1.43 10.74 -4.29
C ALA A 306 0.91 10.39 -2.88
N ALA A 307 0.72 11.39 -2.02
CA ALA A 307 0.20 11.22 -0.66
C ALA A 307 -1.23 11.74 -0.50
N GLN A 308 -1.89 12.23 -1.55
CA GLN A 308 -3.21 12.85 -1.46
C GLN A 308 -4.36 11.84 -1.46
N ALA A 309 -5.41 12.20 -0.73
CA ALA A 309 -6.72 11.57 -0.76
C ALA A 309 -7.84 12.62 -0.57
N HIS A 310 -9.08 12.29 -0.94
CA HIS A 310 -10.25 13.13 -0.64
C HIS A 310 -10.73 12.88 0.79
N LEU A 311 -10.18 13.63 1.77
CA LEU A 311 -10.37 13.41 3.19
C LEU A 311 -11.47 14.27 3.82
N GLY A 312 -11.83 15.39 3.17
CA GLY A 312 -12.84 16.32 3.67
C GLY A 312 -12.36 17.77 3.68
N GLN A 313 -12.45 18.42 4.85
CA GLN A 313 -12.05 19.82 5.03
C GLN A 313 -11.89 20.19 6.50
N LEU A 314 -11.27 21.35 6.79
CA LEU A 314 -11.26 21.90 8.14
C LEU A 314 -12.68 22.22 8.59
N ALA A 315 -12.99 21.94 9.86
CA ALA A 315 -14.24 22.36 10.47
C ALA A 315 -14.38 23.89 10.43
N ALA A 316 -15.59 24.36 10.21
CA ALA A 316 -15.87 25.80 10.09
C ALA A 316 -15.60 26.56 11.40
N THR A 317 -15.79 25.90 12.54
CA THR A 317 -15.68 26.46 13.90
C THR A 317 -14.82 25.57 14.79
N GLY A 318 -14.46 26.10 15.98
CA GLY A 318 -13.67 25.41 16.99
C GLY A 318 -12.33 26.12 17.26
N SER A 319 -11.79 25.91 18.44
CA SER A 319 -10.47 26.42 18.84
C SER A 319 -9.83 25.42 19.83
N PRO A 320 -8.95 24.52 19.35
CA PRO A 320 -8.52 24.32 17.96
C PRO A 320 -9.62 23.79 17.04
N ARG A 321 -9.51 24.06 15.72
CA ARG A 321 -10.46 23.52 14.72
C ARG A 321 -10.20 22.03 14.49
N GLY A 322 -11.29 21.27 14.42
CA GLY A 322 -11.29 19.86 14.05
C GLY A 322 -11.31 19.62 12.54
N TRP A 323 -11.57 18.39 12.15
CA TRP A 323 -11.73 17.97 10.75
C TRP A 323 -13.17 17.56 10.45
N ASP A 324 -13.74 18.08 9.37
CA ASP A 324 -15.06 17.71 8.86
C ASP A 324 -14.90 16.74 7.66
N SER A 325 -15.34 15.49 7.84
CA SER A 325 -15.32 14.46 6.81
C SER A 325 -16.54 14.49 5.87
N LYS A 326 -17.37 15.54 5.93
CA LYS A 326 -18.53 15.68 5.04
C LYS A 326 -18.06 15.70 3.58
N GLY A 327 -18.63 14.81 2.77
CA GLY A 327 -18.27 14.71 1.36
C GLY A 327 -17.00 13.90 1.08
N ALA A 328 -16.23 13.49 2.07
CA ALA A 328 -15.04 12.67 1.90
C ALA A 328 -15.34 11.38 1.11
N LEU A 329 -14.45 11.03 0.18
CA LEU A 329 -14.42 9.73 -0.48
C LEU A 329 -13.69 8.74 0.43
N THR A 330 -12.56 9.16 0.96
CA THR A 330 -11.74 8.42 1.92
C THR A 330 -11.93 9.00 3.32
N PRO A 331 -12.55 8.26 4.27
CA PRO A 331 -12.66 8.74 5.65
C PRO A 331 -11.28 8.96 6.26
N ILE A 332 -11.04 10.11 6.87
CA ILE A 332 -9.73 10.49 7.42
C ILE A 332 -9.17 9.47 8.43
N LYS A 333 -10.02 8.92 9.32
CA LYS A 333 -9.59 7.88 10.26
C LYS A 333 -9.12 6.63 9.54
N ARG A 334 -9.84 6.20 8.50
CA ARG A 334 -9.44 5.06 7.67
C ARG A 334 -8.11 5.33 6.94
N TYR A 335 -7.91 6.55 6.46
CA TYR A 335 -6.65 6.97 5.86
C TYR A 335 -5.50 6.93 6.87
N ALA A 336 -5.73 7.41 8.10
CA ALA A 336 -4.77 7.30 9.18
C ALA A 336 -4.49 5.84 9.59
N GLU A 337 -5.50 4.94 9.58
CA GLU A 337 -5.34 3.50 9.80
C GLU A 337 -4.42 2.85 8.77
N MET A 338 -4.50 3.26 7.48
CA MET A 338 -3.62 2.76 6.42
C MET A 338 -2.14 2.99 6.74
N PHE A 339 -1.80 4.15 7.30
CA PHE A 339 -0.41 4.54 7.54
C PHE A 339 0.09 4.25 8.96
N SER A 340 -0.78 4.19 9.94
CA SER A 340 -0.39 3.83 11.31
C SER A 340 -0.17 2.33 11.52
N GLY A 341 -0.75 1.48 10.67
CA GLY A 341 -0.77 0.04 10.88
C GLY A 341 -1.52 -0.36 12.16
N THR A 342 -2.62 0.33 12.48
CA THR A 342 -3.42 0.07 13.69
C THR A 342 -3.82 -1.40 13.81
N GLY A 343 -3.53 -2.00 14.98
CA GLY A 343 -3.78 -3.42 15.25
C GLY A 343 -2.68 -4.36 14.74
N LEU A 344 -1.61 -3.84 14.14
CA LEU A 344 -0.43 -4.59 13.71
C LEU A 344 0.77 -4.19 14.58
N LYS A 345 1.46 -5.19 15.12
CA LYS A 345 2.67 -4.97 15.91
C LYS A 345 3.92 -5.01 15.02
N GLY A 346 4.83 -4.07 15.23
CA GLY A 346 6.08 -3.97 14.49
C GLY A 346 5.92 -3.52 13.04
N LEU A 347 4.76 -2.93 12.69
CA LEU A 347 4.42 -2.51 11.32
C LEU A 347 3.64 -1.20 11.34
N ASP A 348 3.93 -0.33 10.40
CA ASP A 348 3.07 0.78 9.98
C ASP A 348 2.84 0.72 8.46
N GLY A 349 2.15 1.71 7.89
CA GLY A 349 1.82 1.73 6.46
C GLY A 349 2.88 2.40 5.60
N THR A 350 4.02 2.78 6.17
CA THR A 350 5.12 3.43 5.46
C THR A 350 6.35 2.52 5.41
N ALA A 351 7.22 2.75 4.44
CA ALA A 351 8.56 2.19 4.41
C ALA A 351 9.53 3.34 4.59
N TRP A 352 10.07 3.49 5.81
CA TRP A 352 10.94 4.63 6.13
C TRP A 352 12.24 4.59 5.33
N TYR A 353 12.84 3.44 5.23
CA TYR A 353 14.12 3.22 4.57
C TYR A 353 13.93 2.77 3.11
N HIS A 354 13.20 3.58 2.28
CA HIS A 354 12.95 3.23 0.89
C HIS A 354 14.21 3.35 0.03
N PRO A 355 14.69 2.23 -0.60
CA PRO A 355 15.93 2.25 -1.37
C PRO A 355 15.79 3.08 -2.66
N MET A 356 16.72 4.00 -2.91
CA MET A 356 16.82 4.73 -4.17
C MET A 356 16.98 3.77 -5.36
N ARG A 357 17.70 2.67 -5.17
CA ARG A 357 17.96 1.67 -6.21
C ARG A 357 16.68 1.09 -6.82
N LEU A 358 15.65 0.83 -6.00
CA LEU A 358 14.37 0.30 -6.50
C LEU A 358 13.68 1.27 -7.46
N THR A 359 13.75 2.57 -7.16
CA THR A 359 13.21 3.63 -8.02
C THR A 359 13.99 3.73 -9.33
N ILE A 360 15.32 3.70 -9.28
CA ILE A 360 16.19 3.71 -10.47
C ILE A 360 15.86 2.53 -11.37
N ASP A 361 15.84 1.33 -10.84
CA ASP A 361 15.62 0.11 -11.62
C ASP A 361 14.24 0.07 -12.29
N SER A 362 13.24 0.75 -11.72
CA SER A 362 11.90 0.82 -12.31
C SER A 362 11.88 1.46 -13.70
N GLY A 363 12.86 2.33 -14.01
CA GLY A 363 13.04 2.95 -15.32
C GLY A 363 13.37 1.96 -16.45
N ALA A 364 13.95 0.80 -16.13
CA ALA A 364 14.25 -0.24 -17.13
C ALA A 364 13.13 -1.26 -17.34
N VAL A 365 12.03 -1.22 -16.58
CA VAL A 365 10.95 -2.24 -16.68
C VAL A 365 10.20 -2.18 -18.03
N ALA A 366 9.92 -0.99 -18.55
CA ALA A 366 9.42 -0.67 -19.90
C ALA A 366 8.39 -1.66 -20.47
N GLN A 367 7.38 -2.03 -19.67
CA GLN A 367 6.31 -2.99 -20.02
C GLN A 367 6.83 -4.41 -20.35
N GLY A 368 7.98 -4.78 -19.83
CA GLY A 368 8.61 -6.06 -20.08
C GLY A 368 9.22 -6.21 -21.49
N ASN A 369 9.45 -5.08 -22.18
CA ASN A 369 10.21 -5.07 -23.43
C ASN A 369 11.70 -5.15 -23.16
N VAL A 370 12.42 -5.93 -23.97
CA VAL A 370 13.88 -5.98 -23.93
C VAL A 370 14.45 -4.60 -24.26
N ASN A 371 15.36 -4.13 -23.42
CA ASN A 371 16.05 -2.85 -23.63
C ASN A 371 17.44 -2.86 -22.97
N PRO A 372 18.39 -2.06 -23.47
CA PRO A 372 19.78 -2.08 -23.00
C PRO A 372 19.97 -1.61 -21.54
N ALA A 373 19.07 -0.75 -20.99
CA ALA A 373 19.15 -0.30 -19.61
C ALA A 373 18.96 -1.47 -18.61
N GLN A 374 18.27 -2.53 -19.00
CA GLN A 374 18.08 -3.73 -18.18
C GLN A 374 19.41 -4.40 -17.84
N THR A 375 20.34 -4.49 -18.78
CA THR A 375 21.67 -5.04 -18.52
C THR A 375 22.46 -4.18 -17.54
N VAL A 376 22.36 -2.85 -17.66
CA VAL A 376 23.04 -1.91 -16.76
C VAL A 376 22.51 -2.02 -15.34
N LEU A 377 21.17 -2.20 -15.19
CA LEU A 377 20.47 -2.16 -13.90
C LEU A 377 20.20 -3.55 -13.30
N ASP A 378 20.63 -4.62 -13.95
CA ASP A 378 20.33 -6.01 -13.53
C ASP A 378 18.81 -6.27 -13.41
N VAL A 379 18.04 -5.78 -14.41
CA VAL A 379 16.59 -5.94 -14.50
C VAL A 379 16.25 -6.98 -15.57
N HIS A 380 15.61 -8.08 -15.19
CA HIS A 380 15.30 -9.19 -16.10
C HIS A 380 13.83 -9.20 -16.58
N ALA A 381 13.17 -8.05 -16.60
CA ALA A 381 11.78 -7.88 -17.06
C ALA A 381 11.70 -7.84 -18.60
N THR A 382 11.99 -8.98 -19.26
CA THR A 382 12.20 -9.08 -20.71
C THR A 382 11.11 -9.86 -21.46
N MET A 383 10.16 -10.46 -20.73
CA MET A 383 9.19 -11.40 -21.29
C MET A 383 7.79 -10.82 -21.49
N GLY A 384 7.68 -9.51 -21.79
CA GLY A 384 6.40 -8.84 -22.03
C GLY A 384 5.56 -9.42 -23.16
N HIS A 385 6.19 -10.19 -24.06
CA HIS A 385 5.54 -10.89 -25.18
C HIS A 385 5.12 -12.34 -24.85
N LYS A 386 5.39 -12.85 -23.65
CA LYS A 386 5.15 -14.26 -23.25
C LYS A 386 4.13 -14.45 -22.13
N LEU A 387 3.29 -13.46 -21.82
CA LEU A 387 2.26 -13.63 -20.81
C LEU A 387 1.21 -14.67 -21.27
N PRO A 388 0.64 -15.46 -20.33
CA PRO A 388 -0.44 -16.41 -20.67
C PRO A 388 -1.63 -15.73 -21.34
N ARG A 389 -2.12 -16.24 -22.46
CA ARG A 389 -3.26 -15.64 -23.21
C ARG A 389 -4.56 -15.59 -22.41
N ASN A 390 -4.72 -16.46 -21.41
CA ASN A 390 -5.87 -16.50 -20.51
C ASN A 390 -5.73 -15.58 -19.30
N LEU A 391 -4.59 -14.89 -19.15
CA LEU A 391 -4.35 -13.94 -18.05
C LEU A 391 -5.40 -12.83 -18.05
N ARG A 392 -5.94 -12.48 -16.88
CA ARG A 392 -6.87 -11.37 -16.73
C ARG A 392 -6.16 -10.16 -16.15
N ILE A 393 -6.51 -8.97 -16.60
CA ILE A 393 -5.87 -7.73 -16.14
C ILE A 393 -6.94 -6.73 -15.71
N TYR A 394 -6.83 -6.25 -14.47
CA TYR A 394 -7.59 -5.14 -13.96
C TYR A 394 -6.68 -3.92 -13.81
N ALA A 395 -7.05 -2.79 -14.39
CA ALA A 395 -6.27 -1.55 -14.33
C ALA A 395 -7.18 -0.37 -13.97
N PHE A 396 -6.82 0.34 -12.91
CA PHE A 396 -7.53 1.51 -12.41
C PHE A 396 -6.57 2.69 -12.36
N GLY A 397 -6.85 3.77 -13.09
CA GLY A 397 -6.13 5.04 -13.04
C GLY A 397 -6.83 6.05 -12.16
N ALA A 398 -6.11 6.62 -11.20
CA ALA A 398 -6.48 7.75 -10.37
C ALA A 398 -5.61 8.98 -10.71
N ALA A 399 -5.48 9.97 -9.84
CA ALA A 399 -4.87 11.25 -10.18
C ALA A 399 -3.40 11.18 -10.64
N LEU A 400 -2.58 10.32 -10.06
CA LEU A 400 -1.14 10.26 -10.36
C LEU A 400 -0.84 9.46 -11.64
N GLY A 401 -1.36 8.24 -11.72
CA GLY A 401 -1.15 7.35 -12.87
C GLY A 401 -2.06 7.68 -14.05
N GLY A 402 -3.28 8.09 -13.78
CA GLY A 402 -4.24 8.57 -14.77
C GLY A 402 -4.54 7.58 -15.88
N ALA A 403 -4.75 8.12 -17.08
CA ALA A 403 -5.02 7.33 -18.29
C ALA A 403 -3.85 6.42 -18.69
N ARG A 404 -2.62 6.68 -18.19
CA ARG A 404 -1.44 5.85 -18.50
C ARG A 404 -1.59 4.43 -17.95
N VAL A 405 -2.25 4.26 -16.80
CA VAL A 405 -2.40 2.94 -16.17
C VAL A 405 -3.24 1.97 -17.02
N PRO A 406 -4.48 2.29 -17.43
CA PRO A 406 -5.21 1.44 -18.37
C PRO A 406 -4.53 1.33 -19.75
N ALA A 407 -3.86 2.36 -20.24
CA ALA A 407 -3.12 2.30 -21.50
C ALA A 407 -1.96 1.30 -21.44
N ALA A 408 -1.20 1.30 -20.35
CA ALA A 408 -0.12 0.35 -20.10
C ALA A 408 -0.62 -1.10 -20.06
N ALA A 409 -1.75 -1.35 -19.40
CA ALA A 409 -2.37 -2.66 -19.37
C ALA A 409 -2.82 -3.15 -20.76
N VAL A 410 -3.34 -2.23 -21.60
CA VAL A 410 -3.69 -2.56 -23.00
C VAL A 410 -2.46 -2.93 -23.81
N GLN A 411 -1.38 -2.16 -23.68
CA GLN A 411 -0.15 -2.41 -24.43
C GLN A 411 0.49 -3.74 -24.02
N LEU A 412 0.59 -4.02 -22.73
CA LEU A 412 1.11 -5.28 -22.20
C LEU A 412 0.28 -6.49 -22.71
N ALA A 413 -1.05 -6.36 -22.67
CA ALA A 413 -1.96 -7.38 -23.18
C ALA A 413 -1.78 -7.61 -24.70
N LYS A 414 -1.61 -6.55 -25.49
CA LYS A 414 -1.41 -6.61 -26.94
C LYS A 414 -0.11 -7.34 -27.29
N GLN A 415 0.98 -7.06 -26.58
CA GLN A 415 2.28 -7.71 -26.81
C GLN A 415 2.23 -9.23 -26.64
N SER A 416 1.42 -9.71 -25.68
CA SER A 416 1.27 -11.14 -25.37
C SER A 416 0.00 -11.75 -25.99
N HIS A 417 -0.68 -11.06 -26.89
CA HIS A 417 -1.94 -11.53 -27.49
C HIS A 417 -3.02 -11.91 -26.46
N VAL A 418 -3.03 -11.26 -25.29
CA VAL A 418 -4.10 -11.41 -24.30
C VAL A 418 -5.37 -10.76 -24.83
N PRO A 419 -6.51 -11.50 -24.95
CA PRO A 419 -7.73 -10.96 -25.53
C PRO A 419 -8.31 -9.78 -24.76
N ARG A 420 -8.85 -8.79 -25.47
CA ARG A 420 -9.45 -7.57 -24.88
C ARG A 420 -10.54 -7.88 -23.84
N ARG A 421 -11.31 -8.97 -24.02
CA ARG A 421 -12.32 -9.43 -23.03
C ARG A 421 -11.75 -9.82 -21.67
N ASN A 422 -10.44 -10.04 -21.56
CA ASN A 422 -9.76 -10.33 -20.30
C ASN A 422 -9.35 -9.06 -19.54
N LEU A 423 -9.56 -7.88 -20.12
CA LEU A 423 -9.18 -6.61 -19.54
C LEU A 423 -10.38 -5.94 -18.87
N THR A 424 -10.19 -5.45 -17.65
CA THR A 424 -11.11 -4.54 -16.95
C THR A 424 -10.38 -3.22 -16.73
N LEU A 425 -10.76 -2.19 -17.45
CA LEU A 425 -10.06 -0.91 -17.48
C LEU A 425 -10.95 0.20 -16.94
N VAL A 426 -10.41 0.99 -16.03
CA VAL A 426 -11.10 2.12 -15.39
C VAL A 426 -10.15 3.31 -15.34
N ASN A 427 -10.62 4.49 -15.77
CA ASN A 427 -9.91 5.75 -15.55
C ASN A 427 -10.80 6.68 -14.71
N ARG A 428 -10.26 7.16 -13.59
CA ARG A 428 -10.89 8.06 -12.63
C ARG A 428 -9.97 9.21 -12.21
N GLN A 429 -9.02 9.58 -13.02
CA GLN A 429 -8.02 10.60 -12.71
C GLN A 429 -8.60 11.97 -12.27
N SER A 430 -9.82 12.29 -12.69
CA SER A 430 -10.50 13.53 -12.30
C SER A 430 -11.33 13.45 -11.03
N THR A 431 -11.54 12.25 -10.48
CA THR A 431 -12.46 12.02 -9.36
C THR A 431 -11.88 11.17 -8.22
N TYR A 432 -10.68 10.64 -8.40
CA TYR A 432 -9.95 9.88 -7.41
C TYR A 432 -8.54 10.45 -7.24
N ALA A 433 -8.17 10.79 -6.03
CA ALA A 433 -6.79 11.05 -5.67
C ALA A 433 -5.99 9.73 -5.67
N HIS A 434 -4.67 9.83 -5.62
CA HIS A 434 -3.78 8.69 -5.72
C HIS A 434 -4.08 7.57 -4.71
N ASN A 435 -4.40 7.91 -3.45
CA ASN A 435 -4.65 6.92 -2.40
C ASN A 435 -6.14 6.56 -2.21
N ASP A 436 -7.06 7.20 -2.92
CA ASP A 436 -8.49 6.89 -2.78
C ASP A 436 -8.84 5.44 -3.16
N PRO A 437 -8.25 4.81 -4.19
CA PRO A 437 -8.60 3.43 -4.52
C PRO A 437 -8.40 2.47 -3.33
N ALA A 438 -7.31 2.64 -2.57
CA ALA A 438 -7.03 1.85 -1.38
C ALA A 438 -7.83 2.33 -0.15
N GLY A 439 -8.04 3.66 -0.02
CA GLY A 439 -8.58 4.29 1.18
C GLY A 439 -10.08 4.56 1.18
N ALA A 440 -10.72 4.66 0.01
CA ALA A 440 -12.12 5.07 -0.08
C ALA A 440 -13.07 4.21 0.75
N SER A 441 -14.12 4.87 1.29
CA SER A 441 -15.19 4.16 2.01
C SER A 441 -15.73 3.01 1.16
N PRO A 442 -15.90 1.80 1.71
CA PRO A 442 -16.29 0.61 0.94
C PRO A 442 -17.55 0.74 0.11
N ARG A 443 -18.51 1.57 0.56
CA ARG A 443 -19.77 1.85 -0.16
C ARG A 443 -19.56 2.76 -1.37
N LYS A 444 -18.56 3.66 -1.32
CA LYS A 444 -18.24 4.65 -2.37
C LYS A 444 -17.09 4.19 -3.27
N ASN A 445 -16.33 3.18 -2.86
CA ASN A 445 -15.11 2.74 -3.54
C ASN A 445 -15.38 2.04 -4.87
N LEU A 446 -15.18 2.75 -5.98
CA LEU A 446 -15.36 2.21 -7.33
C LEU A 446 -14.26 1.20 -7.69
N PHE A 447 -13.02 1.38 -7.19
CA PHE A 447 -11.94 0.40 -7.36
C PHE A 447 -12.39 -0.96 -6.82
N LEU A 448 -12.82 -1.00 -5.57
CA LEU A 448 -13.34 -2.20 -4.93
C LEU A 448 -14.57 -2.76 -5.68
N LYS A 449 -15.52 -1.89 -6.06
CA LYS A 449 -16.74 -2.28 -6.78
C LYS A 449 -16.44 -2.98 -8.11
N LYS A 450 -15.39 -2.58 -8.83
CA LYS A 450 -14.97 -3.20 -10.10
C LYS A 450 -14.03 -4.38 -9.90
N LEU A 451 -13.22 -4.39 -8.84
CA LEU A 451 -12.35 -5.53 -8.49
C LEU A 451 -13.16 -6.78 -8.10
N MET A 452 -14.30 -6.62 -7.42
CA MET A 452 -15.09 -7.78 -6.96
C MET A 452 -15.57 -8.69 -8.11
N PRO A 453 -16.21 -8.21 -9.20
CA PRO A 453 -16.57 -9.08 -10.32
C PRO A 453 -15.35 -9.63 -11.04
N PHE A 454 -14.23 -8.93 -11.09
CA PHE A 454 -12.96 -9.42 -11.63
C PHE A 454 -12.47 -10.67 -10.87
N LEU A 455 -12.37 -10.59 -9.53
CA LEU A 455 -11.94 -11.71 -8.69
C LEU A 455 -12.93 -12.88 -8.73
N ARG A 456 -14.24 -12.61 -8.69
CA ARG A 456 -15.29 -13.65 -8.82
C ARG A 456 -15.22 -14.36 -10.18
N GLY A 457 -15.00 -13.60 -11.24
CA GLY A 457 -14.86 -14.17 -12.57
C GLY A 457 -13.61 -15.03 -12.76
N ILE A 458 -12.53 -14.81 -11.98
CA ILE A 458 -11.37 -15.72 -11.90
C ILE A 458 -11.76 -16.98 -11.14
N ALA A 459 -12.34 -16.88 -9.96
CA ALA A 459 -12.70 -18.01 -9.12
C ALA A 459 -13.76 -18.96 -9.73
N ALA A 460 -14.58 -18.47 -10.66
CA ALA A 460 -15.58 -19.28 -11.36
C ALA A 460 -15.01 -20.15 -12.49
N LYS A 461 -13.76 -19.93 -12.88
CA LYS A 461 -13.07 -20.77 -13.87
C LYS A 461 -12.31 -21.87 -13.13
N ARG A 462 -12.82 -23.10 -13.19
CA ARG A 462 -12.12 -24.31 -12.71
C ARG A 462 -11.12 -24.78 -13.76
#